data_f3bce01ad4a1fc01feebea4d8a97fec6
#
_entry.id   f3bce01ad4a1fc01feebea4d8a97fec6
#
_cell.length_a   1.000
_cell.length_b   1.000
_cell.length_c   1.000
_cell.angle_alpha   90.00
_cell.angle_beta   90.00
_cell.angle_gamma   90.00
#
_symmetry.space_group_name_H-M   'P 1'
#
loop_
_entity.id
_entity.type
_entity.pdbx_description
1 polymer ?
#
loop_
_entity_poly.entity_id
_entity_poly.type
_entity_poly.pdbx_seq_one_letter_code
_entity_poly.pdbx_strand_id
1 'polypeptide(L)'
;MLAADKKKKVIDKFKTHATDTGSPQVQIAILTEEVKDLTEHLRGHKKDFSSRRGLIKKVGERRRLMKYLKREDQKAYDDLMAKLKI
;
A
#
# COMPACT_ATOMS: atom_id res chain seq x y z
N MET A 1 10.05 -6.34 -0.73
CA MET A 1 9.09 -7.00 0.16
C MET A 1 8.01 -7.78 -0.60
N LEU A 2 7.35 -7.19 -1.57
CA LEU A 2 6.50 -7.98 -2.46
C LEU A 2 7.35 -8.67 -3.52
N ALA A 3 6.93 -9.86 -3.94
CA ALA A 3 7.51 -10.50 -5.11
C ALA A 3 7.31 -9.60 -6.34
N ALA A 4 8.25 -9.61 -7.28
CA ALA A 4 8.19 -8.75 -8.46
C ALA A 4 6.88 -8.91 -9.23
N ASP A 5 6.39 -10.13 -9.38
CA ASP A 5 5.13 -10.42 -10.09
C ASP A 5 3.93 -9.79 -9.39
N LYS A 6 3.88 -9.92 -8.06
CA LYS A 6 2.78 -9.37 -7.26
C LYS A 6 2.79 -7.86 -7.28
N LYS A 7 3.98 -7.26 -7.17
CA LYS A 7 4.15 -5.80 -7.24
C LYS A 7 3.68 -5.27 -8.60
N LYS A 8 4.06 -5.94 -9.69
CA LYS A 8 3.65 -5.55 -11.03
C LYS A 8 2.14 -5.61 -11.20
N LYS A 9 1.49 -6.65 -10.69
CA LYS A 9 0.02 -6.79 -10.74
C LYS A 9 -0.66 -5.64 -9.99
N VAL A 10 -0.15 -5.26 -8.83
CA VAL A 10 -0.68 -4.15 -8.06
C VAL A 10 -0.53 -2.84 -8.83
N ILE A 11 0.65 -2.58 -9.39
CA ILE A 11 0.91 -1.37 -10.18
C ILE A 11 -0.05 -1.31 -11.37
N ASP A 12 -0.19 -2.39 -12.13
CA ASP A 12 -1.06 -2.44 -13.31
C ASP A 12 -2.52 -2.18 -12.96
N LYS A 13 -2.96 -2.67 -11.80
CA LYS A 13 -4.35 -2.51 -11.36
C LYS A 13 -4.67 -1.07 -10.93
N PHE A 14 -3.72 -0.38 -10.32
CA PHE A 14 -3.96 0.94 -9.70
C PHE A 14 -3.30 2.12 -10.41
N LYS A 15 -2.51 1.88 -11.45
CA LYS A 15 -1.84 2.98 -12.17
C LYS A 15 -2.85 3.94 -12.78
N THR A 16 -2.48 5.21 -12.83
CA THR A 16 -3.32 6.28 -13.40
C THR A 16 -3.02 6.53 -14.88
N HIS A 17 -1.90 6.01 -15.38
CA HIS A 17 -1.51 6.07 -16.78
C HIS A 17 -0.51 4.95 -17.08
N ALA A 18 -0.21 4.72 -18.36
CA ALA A 18 0.57 3.56 -18.80
C ALA A 18 1.95 3.44 -18.18
N THR A 19 2.59 4.56 -17.83
CA THR A 19 3.94 4.59 -17.25
C THR A 19 3.94 4.86 -15.75
N ASP A 20 2.76 4.86 -15.10
CA ASP A 20 2.65 5.19 -13.68
C ASP A 20 3.16 4.05 -12.80
N THR A 21 4.26 4.30 -12.09
CA THR A 21 4.80 3.39 -11.09
C THR A 21 4.96 4.08 -9.73
N GLY A 22 4.67 5.38 -9.65
CA GLY A 22 4.95 6.18 -8.47
C GLY A 22 3.86 7.13 -8.01
N SER A 23 2.65 7.07 -8.57
CA SER A 23 1.56 7.93 -8.10
C SER A 23 1.16 7.56 -6.67
N PRO A 24 0.54 8.50 -5.91
CA PRO A 24 0.03 8.18 -4.58
C PRO A 24 -0.91 6.97 -4.58
N GLN A 25 -1.75 6.80 -5.59
CA GLN A 25 -2.66 5.67 -5.71
C GLN A 25 -1.91 4.34 -5.77
N VAL A 26 -0.89 4.27 -6.62
CA VAL A 26 -0.06 3.08 -6.77
C VAL A 26 0.72 2.80 -5.48
N GLN A 27 1.31 3.83 -4.87
CA GLN A 27 2.08 3.68 -3.64
C GLN A 27 1.20 3.17 -2.49
N ILE A 28 0.00 3.73 -2.34
CA ILE A 28 -0.94 3.28 -1.31
C ILE A 28 -1.33 1.82 -1.53
N ALA A 29 -1.58 1.42 -2.78
CA ALA A 29 -1.93 0.05 -3.11
C ALA A 29 -0.79 -0.92 -2.78
N ILE A 30 0.45 -0.56 -3.13
CA ILE A 30 1.64 -1.38 -2.81
C ILE A 30 1.79 -1.51 -1.29
N LEU A 31 1.70 -0.40 -0.56
CA LEU A 31 1.82 -0.41 0.91
C LEU A 31 0.72 -1.25 1.55
N THR A 32 -0.50 -1.22 1.01
CA THR A 32 -1.61 -2.04 1.51
C THR A 32 -1.28 -3.53 1.40
N GLU A 33 -0.74 -3.97 0.27
CA GLU A 33 -0.34 -5.36 0.08
C GLU A 33 0.85 -5.73 0.98
N GLU A 34 1.82 -4.84 1.12
CA GLU A 34 2.97 -5.07 2.00
C GLU A 34 2.54 -5.20 3.46
N VAL A 35 1.58 -4.37 3.90
CA VAL A 35 1.02 -4.43 5.26
C VAL A 35 0.33 -5.79 5.48
N LYS A 36 -0.45 -6.26 4.50
CA LYS A 36 -1.10 -7.57 4.57
C LYS A 36 -0.06 -8.70 4.70
N ASP A 37 0.97 -8.66 3.87
CA ASP A 37 2.02 -9.69 3.88
C ASP A 37 2.76 -9.71 5.21
N LEU A 38 3.13 -8.55 5.75
CA LEU A 38 3.83 -8.46 7.04
C LEU A 38 2.93 -8.88 8.20
N THR A 39 1.65 -8.52 8.16
CA THR A 39 0.69 -8.93 9.18
C THR A 39 0.58 -10.45 9.22
N GLU A 40 0.48 -11.08 8.07
CA GLU A 40 0.41 -12.53 7.97
C GLU A 40 1.71 -13.18 8.45
N HIS A 41 2.86 -12.63 8.06
CA HIS A 41 4.17 -13.10 8.52
C HIS A 41 4.26 -13.07 10.05
N LEU A 42 3.81 -11.99 10.67
CA LEU A 42 3.91 -11.81 12.12
C LEU A 42 2.98 -12.73 12.92
N ARG A 43 1.96 -13.29 12.30
CA ARG A 43 1.11 -14.30 12.95
C ARG A 43 1.91 -15.55 13.30
N GLY A 44 2.84 -15.95 12.43
CA GLY A 44 3.69 -17.10 12.65
C GLY A 44 5.04 -16.77 13.27
N HIS A 45 5.42 -15.49 13.33
CA HIS A 45 6.74 -15.04 13.79
C HIS A 45 6.59 -13.84 14.73
N LYS A 46 5.95 -14.07 15.87
CA LYS A 46 5.58 -13.01 16.83
C LYS A 46 6.76 -12.24 17.40
N LYS A 47 7.95 -12.85 17.42
CA LYS A 47 9.17 -12.23 17.96
C LYS A 47 10.07 -11.62 16.88
N ASP A 48 9.60 -11.53 15.65
CA ASP A 48 10.32 -10.85 14.57
C ASP A 48 10.12 -9.34 14.71
N PHE A 49 10.96 -8.72 15.55
CA PHE A 49 10.84 -7.30 15.87
C PHE A 49 11.21 -6.38 14.71
N SER A 50 12.11 -6.82 13.83
CA SER A 50 12.45 -6.08 12.60
C SER A 50 11.24 -5.93 11.69
N SER A 51 10.54 -7.04 11.43
CA SER A 51 9.33 -7.03 10.61
C SER A 51 8.22 -6.21 11.24
N ARG A 52 8.11 -6.25 12.57
CA ARG A 52 7.13 -5.44 13.30
C ARG A 52 7.39 -3.94 13.13
N ARG A 53 8.64 -3.52 13.25
CA ARG A 53 9.02 -2.12 13.01
C ARG A 53 8.73 -1.71 11.57
N GLY A 54 9.06 -2.58 10.61
CA GLY A 54 8.77 -2.36 9.20
C GLY A 54 7.27 -2.19 8.95
N LEU A 55 6.44 -3.02 9.59
CA LEU A 55 4.99 -2.92 9.49
C LEU A 55 4.48 -1.57 10.00
N ILE A 56 4.92 -1.14 11.17
CA ILE A 56 4.50 0.14 11.76
C ILE A 56 4.90 1.29 10.84
N LYS A 57 6.12 1.27 10.30
CA LYS A 57 6.61 2.28 9.37
C LYS A 57 5.75 2.36 8.12
N LYS A 58 5.42 1.21 7.54
CA LYS A 58 4.59 1.15 6.32
C LYS A 58 3.15 1.61 6.56
N VAL A 59 2.58 1.28 7.70
CA VAL A 59 1.25 1.78 8.09
C VAL A 59 1.28 3.31 8.20
N GLY A 60 2.33 3.87 8.80
CA GLY A 60 2.50 5.32 8.90
C GLY A 60 2.65 5.99 7.54
N GLU A 61 3.46 5.43 6.65
CA GLU A 61 3.65 5.95 5.29
C GLU A 61 2.35 5.93 4.51
N ARG A 62 1.61 4.81 4.57
CA ARG A 62 0.31 4.68 3.91
C ARG A 62 -0.67 5.73 4.39
N ARG A 63 -0.73 5.96 5.70
CA ARG A 63 -1.62 6.97 6.28
C ARG A 63 -1.29 8.38 5.78
N ARG A 64 -0.01 8.73 5.70
CA ARG A 64 0.41 10.04 5.19
C ARG A 64 0.02 10.22 3.72
N LEU A 65 0.23 9.20 2.90
CA LEU A 65 -0.15 9.24 1.48
C LEU A 65 -1.66 9.33 1.30
N MET A 66 -2.42 8.61 2.13
CA MET A 66 -3.88 8.68 2.09
C MET A 66 -4.39 10.07 2.46
N LYS A 67 -3.82 10.69 3.50
CA LYS A 67 -4.15 12.08 3.87
C LYS A 67 -3.83 13.06 2.75
N TYR A 68 -2.66 12.90 2.13
CA TYR A 68 -2.24 13.73 1.01
C TYR A 68 -3.23 13.61 -0.16
N LEU A 69 -3.55 12.39 -0.56
CA LEU A 69 -4.46 12.15 -1.68
C LEU A 69 -5.85 12.71 -1.39
N LYS A 70 -6.36 12.51 -0.18
CA LYS A 70 -7.68 13.01 0.21
C LYS A 70 -7.74 14.54 0.13
N ARG A 71 -6.66 15.22 0.53
CA ARG A 71 -6.57 16.67 0.47
C ARG A 71 -6.50 17.18 -0.96
N GLU A 72 -5.71 16.52 -1.81
CA GLU A 72 -5.44 17.00 -3.17
C GLU A 72 -6.52 16.56 -4.19
N ASP A 73 -7.11 15.39 -3.98
CA ASP A 73 -8.11 14.84 -4.91
C ASP A 73 -9.03 13.88 -4.17
N GLN A 74 -10.12 14.42 -3.62
CA GLN A 74 -11.09 13.66 -2.82
C GLN A 74 -11.73 12.54 -3.63
N LYS A 75 -12.04 12.78 -4.90
CA LYS A 75 -12.67 11.77 -5.76
C LYS A 75 -11.73 10.58 -5.99
N ALA A 76 -10.47 10.87 -6.30
CA ALA A 76 -9.47 9.82 -6.47
C ALA A 76 -9.28 9.02 -5.19
N TYR A 77 -9.31 9.68 -4.03
CA TYR A 77 -9.24 9.02 -2.73
C TYR A 77 -10.41 8.08 -2.52
N ASP A 78 -11.65 8.55 -2.76
CA ASP A 78 -12.86 7.75 -2.59
C ASP A 78 -12.87 6.54 -3.52
N ASP A 79 -12.48 6.74 -4.77
CA ASP A 79 -12.39 5.66 -5.77
C ASP A 79 -11.37 4.62 -5.35
N LEU A 80 -10.22 5.06 -4.84
CA LEU A 80 -9.16 4.16 -4.37
C LEU A 80 -9.61 3.35 -3.16
N MET A 81 -10.25 3.99 -2.18
CA MET A 81 -10.74 3.29 -0.98
C MET A 81 -11.77 2.22 -1.36
N ALA A 82 -12.65 2.52 -2.32
CA ALA A 82 -13.63 1.55 -2.82
C ALA A 82 -12.93 0.36 -3.49
N LYS A 83 -11.89 0.62 -4.30
CA LYS A 83 -11.10 -0.42 -4.97
C LYS A 83 -10.35 -1.30 -3.98
N LEU A 84 -9.77 -0.70 -2.95
CA LEU A 84 -9.00 -1.42 -1.93
C LEU A 84 -9.90 -2.07 -0.87
N LYS A 85 -11.16 -1.68 -0.80
CA LYS A 85 -12.14 -2.16 0.18
C LYS A 85 -11.70 -1.89 1.63
N ILE A 86 -11.21 -0.70 1.85
CA ILE A 86 -10.81 -0.26 3.20
C ILE A 86 -11.52 1.03 3.59
#